data_6a78794ee6a8df358108f38b82653b12
#
_entry.id   6a78794ee6a8df358108f38b82653b12
#
_cell.length_a   1.000
_cell.length_b   1.000
_cell.length_c   1.000
_cell.angle_alpha   90.00
_cell.angle_beta   90.00
_cell.angle_gamma   90.00
#
_symmetry.space_group_name_H-M   'P 1'
#
loop_
_entity.id
_entity.type
_entity.pdbx_description
1 polymer ?
#
loop_
_entity_poly.entity_id
_entity_poly.type
_entity_poly.pdbx_seq_one_letter_code
_entity_poly.pdbx_strand_id
1 'polypeptide(L)'
;MITISRAEYEALQAELAEQKQQLESKRAELESKRTELESKSTELAAALLQNQWLQEQLLLKKKKIFGTSSEQIDQLVMEQFAHLFNEAEGWDQDSYVPATKVKAHSRKRRSGSITDAVPEGTAVEVVEHRLPEEERICAICGTEMVEIGKEVRRSLQMEPAKFWVREDWYYTYACRVCEQETGETVVKATPAEPSVLPGSFASASAIAHLAVQKFVMYSPLYRLEQEFDRMGLKLSRQTMSNWLLHAVEDWLSPIYDTLHKQLCQQTVLHGDETTLQVLKEPGKSAVSKSYMWLYRTSGDAEHPIVLYDYQPNRKAENAEKFLEGFTGWLHADGYQGYHKLSQRIRVVGCWAHARRKFDEALHTVPKEQQQASKPAEALCYFAKLFELEHQFADMAAEERYTRRLEQAKPVLEALFAWANELKDKTAPKSALGKALHYLLEQWPYLLRSLEDSRLELSNNRAERSIKPFVMGRKNWLFANTPAGARSGAVIYSLIETAKDIGLDPYRYLLWVLHTAPELAQQDSAWAEKVTPSLAPDTCKIPE
;
A
#
# COMPACT_ATOMS: atom_id res chain seq x y z
N MET A 1 91.79 41.30 -6.81
CA MET A 1 91.23 41.46 -5.44
C MET A 1 90.68 42.89 -5.38
N ILE A 2 89.36 42.97 -5.12
CA ILE A 2 88.70 44.27 -4.92
C ILE A 2 88.88 44.57 -3.42
N THR A 3 89.65 45.52 -3.05
CA THR A 3 89.83 46.01 -1.69
C THR A 3 88.79 47.10 -1.46
N ILE A 4 87.80 46.82 -0.64
CA ILE A 4 86.81 47.80 -0.16
C ILE A 4 87.29 48.41 1.15
N SER A 5 87.03 49.68 1.37
CA SER A 5 87.38 50.35 2.61
C SER A 5 86.52 49.80 3.76
N ARG A 6 86.99 49.89 5.00
CA ARG A 6 86.27 49.41 6.16
C ARG A 6 84.87 50.09 6.35
N ALA A 7 84.78 51.35 5.98
CA ALA A 7 83.54 52.13 5.99
C ALA A 7 82.51 51.63 4.96
N GLU A 8 82.99 51.28 3.75
CA GLU A 8 82.12 50.69 2.70
C GLU A 8 81.66 49.29 3.08
N TYR A 9 82.48 48.49 3.75
CA TYR A 9 82.06 47.17 4.25
C TYR A 9 80.98 47.25 5.36
N GLU A 10 81.15 48.21 6.33
CA GLU A 10 80.21 48.47 7.38
C GLU A 10 78.85 49.01 6.84
N ALA A 11 78.85 49.86 5.83
CA ALA A 11 77.71 50.36 5.10
C ALA A 11 76.97 49.23 4.35
N LEU A 12 77.64 48.34 3.65
CA LEU A 12 77.10 47.17 2.96
C LEU A 12 76.47 46.16 3.98
N GLN A 13 77.11 45.98 5.14
CA GLN A 13 76.56 45.14 6.17
C GLN A 13 75.25 45.72 6.79
N ALA A 14 75.19 47.03 6.98
CA ALA A 14 73.99 47.72 7.48
C ALA A 14 72.83 47.61 6.46
N GLU A 15 73.16 47.83 5.15
CA GLU A 15 72.14 47.67 4.08
C GLU A 15 71.66 46.24 3.96
N LEU A 16 72.53 45.24 4.09
CA LEU A 16 72.19 43.82 4.07
C LEU A 16 71.30 43.44 5.27
N ALA A 17 71.57 44.03 6.45
CA ALA A 17 70.78 43.83 7.64
C ALA A 17 69.35 44.43 7.50
N GLU A 18 69.25 45.64 6.92
CA GLU A 18 67.98 46.29 6.63
C GLU A 18 67.18 45.51 5.58
N GLN A 19 67.82 45.05 4.50
CA GLN A 19 67.15 44.20 3.47
C GLN A 19 66.64 42.87 4.06
N LYS A 20 67.42 42.24 4.96
CA LYS A 20 66.97 41.02 5.64
C LYS A 20 65.75 41.30 6.52
N GLN A 21 65.74 42.37 7.26
CA GLN A 21 64.60 42.76 8.11
C GLN A 21 63.35 43.07 7.27
N GLN A 22 63.51 43.78 6.15
CA GLN A 22 62.42 44.03 5.21
C GLN A 22 61.89 42.71 4.59
N LEU A 23 62.77 41.76 4.29
CA LEU A 23 62.36 40.44 3.73
C LEU A 23 61.60 39.60 4.76
N GLU A 24 62.03 39.61 6.03
CA GLU A 24 61.32 38.90 7.11
C GLU A 24 59.95 39.52 7.37
N SER A 25 59.84 40.85 7.36
CA SER A 25 58.55 41.55 7.49
C SER A 25 57.59 41.21 6.35
N LYS A 26 58.09 41.20 5.10
CA LYS A 26 57.28 40.80 3.93
C LYS A 26 56.88 39.33 3.97
N ARG A 27 57.75 38.44 4.47
CA ARG A 27 57.40 37.03 4.66
C ARG A 27 56.28 36.84 5.70
N ALA A 28 56.36 37.54 6.84
CA ALA A 28 55.30 37.51 7.86
C ALA A 28 53.98 38.06 7.34
N GLU A 29 53.99 39.13 6.54
CA GLU A 29 52.79 39.66 5.89
C GLU A 29 52.18 38.70 4.88
N LEU A 30 53.02 38.00 4.05
CA LEU A 30 52.55 36.97 3.11
C LEU A 30 51.95 35.78 3.81
N GLU A 31 52.52 35.34 4.93
CA GLU A 31 52.00 34.22 5.71
C GLU A 31 50.67 34.57 6.38
N SER A 32 50.51 35.78 6.92
CA SER A 32 49.26 36.32 7.42
C SER A 32 48.18 36.39 6.32
N LYS A 33 48.52 36.88 5.11
CA LYS A 33 47.58 36.92 3.97
C LYS A 33 47.20 35.52 3.46
N ARG A 34 48.13 34.57 3.55
CA ARG A 34 47.87 33.18 3.18
C ARG A 34 46.85 32.54 4.14
N THR A 35 47.02 32.71 5.45
CA THR A 35 46.09 32.19 6.45
C THR A 35 44.72 32.84 6.35
N GLU A 36 44.65 34.15 6.07
CA GLU A 36 43.38 34.86 5.81
C GLU A 36 42.69 34.34 4.52
N LEU A 37 43.44 34.08 3.46
CA LEU A 37 42.91 33.48 2.22
C LEU A 37 42.38 32.05 2.43
N GLU A 38 43.09 31.24 3.20
CA GLU A 38 42.66 29.90 3.56
C GLU A 38 41.35 29.93 4.40
N SER A 39 41.25 30.85 5.37
CA SER A 39 40.03 31.07 6.14
C SER A 39 38.86 31.51 5.25
N LYS A 40 39.05 32.50 4.40
CA LYS A 40 38.03 32.99 3.47
C LYS A 40 37.60 31.91 2.44
N SER A 41 38.51 31.05 2.02
CA SER A 41 38.21 29.94 1.13
C SER A 41 37.31 28.91 1.79
N THR A 42 37.55 28.61 3.09
CA THR A 42 36.67 27.69 3.86
C THR A 42 35.32 28.30 4.14
N GLU A 43 35.24 29.59 4.47
CA GLU A 43 33.97 30.31 4.62
C GLU A 43 33.16 30.36 3.32
N LEU A 44 33.81 30.60 2.18
CA LEU A 44 33.16 30.60 0.86
C LEU A 44 32.63 29.23 0.50
N ALA A 45 33.40 28.16 0.76
CA ALA A 45 32.95 26.79 0.53
C ALA A 45 31.70 26.45 1.39
N ALA A 46 31.71 26.87 2.67
CA ALA A 46 30.56 26.69 3.56
C ALA A 46 29.32 27.48 3.09
N ALA A 47 29.52 28.73 2.62
CA ALA A 47 28.44 29.57 2.09
C ALA A 47 27.85 29.02 0.79
N LEU A 48 28.68 28.45 -0.10
CA LEU A 48 28.21 27.80 -1.32
C LEU A 48 27.37 26.56 -1.02
N LEU A 49 27.79 25.72 -0.08
CA LEU A 49 27.02 24.57 0.37
C LEU A 49 25.69 24.98 0.99
N GLN A 50 25.69 26.06 1.80
CA GLN A 50 24.45 26.59 2.38
C GLN A 50 23.52 27.16 1.31
N ASN A 51 24.04 27.81 0.28
CA ASN A 51 23.25 28.36 -0.82
C ASN A 51 22.62 27.23 -1.66
N GLN A 52 23.36 26.17 -1.97
CA GLN A 52 22.83 24.98 -2.64
C GLN A 52 21.67 24.36 -1.83
N TRP A 53 21.87 24.19 -0.53
CA TRP A 53 20.81 23.69 0.35
C TRP A 53 19.56 24.58 0.36
N LEU A 54 19.71 25.91 0.41
CA LEU A 54 18.59 26.84 0.34
C LEU A 54 17.85 26.77 -1.00
N GLN A 55 18.56 26.63 -2.11
CA GLN A 55 17.98 26.44 -3.44
C GLN A 55 17.18 25.14 -3.53
N GLU A 56 17.71 24.03 -3.00
CA GLU A 56 16.99 22.76 -2.90
C GLU A 56 15.71 22.91 -2.06
N GLN A 57 15.77 23.57 -0.90
CA GLN A 57 14.60 23.81 -0.07
C GLN A 57 13.53 24.70 -0.75
N LEU A 58 13.97 25.69 -1.53
CA LEU A 58 13.09 26.53 -2.34
C LEU A 58 12.39 25.74 -3.45
N LEU A 59 13.11 24.86 -4.16
CA LEU A 59 12.55 23.99 -5.19
C LEU A 59 11.53 23.01 -4.59
N LEU A 60 11.86 22.38 -3.46
CA LEU A 60 10.96 21.47 -2.75
C LEU A 60 9.70 22.21 -2.22
N LYS A 61 9.85 23.43 -1.70
CA LYS A 61 8.70 24.26 -1.26
C LYS A 61 7.88 24.76 -2.43
N LYS A 62 8.49 25.19 -3.54
CA LYS A 62 7.77 25.54 -4.77
C LYS A 62 6.93 24.39 -5.28
N LYS A 63 7.50 23.18 -5.31
CA LYS A 63 6.78 21.97 -5.72
C LYS A 63 5.62 21.64 -4.77
N LYS A 64 5.74 21.92 -3.45
CA LYS A 64 4.66 21.76 -2.46
C LYS A 64 3.57 22.83 -2.53
N ILE A 65 3.90 24.06 -2.90
CA ILE A 65 2.97 25.22 -2.86
C ILE A 65 2.35 25.50 -4.24
N PHE A 66 3.09 25.31 -5.32
CA PHE A 66 2.69 25.62 -6.69
C PHE A 66 2.48 24.40 -7.59
N GLY A 67 2.55 23.17 -7.02
CA GLY A 67 2.03 21.98 -7.67
C GLY A 67 0.52 22.10 -7.77
N THR A 68 0.05 22.71 -8.86
CA THR A 68 -1.31 22.79 -9.41
C THR A 68 -2.47 22.68 -8.42
N SER A 69 -3.14 23.82 -8.18
CA SER A 69 -4.48 23.88 -7.60
C SER A 69 -5.51 23.79 -8.75
N SER A 70 -6.24 22.71 -8.85
CA SER A 70 -7.52 22.48 -9.49
C SER A 70 -7.72 20.99 -9.80
N GLU A 71 -8.76 20.59 -10.46
CA GLU A 71 -9.13 19.18 -10.76
C GLU A 71 -8.01 18.30 -11.34
N GLN A 72 -6.95 18.89 -11.91
CA GLN A 72 -5.70 18.18 -12.26
C GLN A 72 -4.89 17.72 -11.04
N ILE A 73 -5.13 18.24 -9.83
CA ILE A 73 -4.47 17.75 -8.61
C ILE A 73 -4.92 16.34 -8.28
N ASP A 74 -6.16 15.97 -8.54
CA ASP A 74 -6.64 14.62 -8.25
C ASP A 74 -5.99 13.61 -9.20
N GLN A 75 -5.72 13.97 -10.44
CA GLN A 75 -5.03 13.12 -11.40
C GLN A 75 -3.52 13.08 -11.14
N LEU A 76 -2.87 14.20 -10.83
CA LEU A 76 -1.46 14.28 -10.42
C LEU A 76 -1.21 13.72 -9.01
N VAL A 77 -2.17 13.87 -8.10
CA VAL A 77 -2.14 13.22 -6.78
C VAL A 77 -2.37 11.72 -6.93
N MET A 78 -3.24 11.29 -7.84
CA MET A 78 -3.39 9.87 -8.18
C MET A 78 -2.15 9.33 -8.91
N GLU A 79 -1.54 10.10 -9.82
CA GLU A 79 -0.26 9.76 -10.44
C GLU A 79 0.91 9.79 -9.43
N GLN A 80 0.98 10.75 -8.52
CA GLN A 80 1.97 10.76 -7.44
C GLN A 80 1.71 9.68 -6.39
N PHE A 81 0.45 9.33 -6.13
CA PHE A 81 0.12 8.16 -5.31
C PHE A 81 0.33 6.85 -6.06
N ALA A 82 0.12 6.81 -7.38
CA ALA A 82 0.53 5.71 -8.23
C ALA A 82 2.06 5.56 -8.20
N HIS A 83 2.83 6.65 -8.33
CA HIS A 83 4.28 6.61 -8.16
C HIS A 83 4.74 6.25 -6.74
N LEU A 84 4.01 6.64 -5.69
CA LEU A 84 4.32 6.24 -4.31
C LEU A 84 4.08 4.74 -4.05
N PHE A 85 3.17 4.12 -4.79
CA PHE A 85 2.76 2.72 -4.59
C PHE A 85 3.07 1.82 -5.80
N ASN A 86 3.37 2.38 -6.97
CA ASN A 86 3.61 1.63 -8.21
C ASN A 86 5.08 1.66 -8.67
N GLU A 87 6.03 2.09 -7.85
CA GLU A 87 7.45 2.05 -8.27
C GLU A 87 7.92 0.61 -8.58
N ALA A 88 7.32 -0.40 -7.93
CA ALA A 88 7.61 -1.80 -8.25
C ALA A 88 6.75 -2.36 -9.40
N GLU A 89 5.51 -1.88 -9.59
CA GLU A 89 4.66 -2.27 -10.73
C GLU A 89 5.03 -1.53 -12.01
N GLY A 90 5.55 -0.30 -11.91
CA GLY A 90 6.07 0.46 -13.06
C GLY A 90 7.35 -0.15 -13.65
N TRP A 91 8.10 -0.93 -12.87
CA TRP A 91 9.28 -1.65 -13.33
C TRP A 91 8.96 -2.92 -14.10
N ASP A 92 7.80 -3.52 -13.88
CA ASP A 92 7.32 -4.66 -14.69
C ASP A 92 6.86 -4.22 -16.10
N GLN A 93 6.63 -2.90 -16.33
CA GLN A 93 6.17 -2.38 -17.62
C GLN A 93 7.15 -1.44 -18.33
N ASP A 94 8.11 -0.82 -17.63
CA ASP A 94 9.10 0.08 -18.18
C ASP A 94 10.54 -0.45 -17.95
N SER A 95 10.89 -1.54 -18.64
CA SER A 95 12.30 -1.81 -18.91
C SER A 95 12.80 -0.67 -19.81
N TYR A 96 13.71 0.13 -19.31
CA TYR A 96 14.47 1.10 -20.10
C TYR A 96 15.27 0.33 -21.16
N VAL A 97 14.65 0.12 -22.30
CA VAL A 97 15.30 -0.33 -23.52
C VAL A 97 15.73 0.94 -24.25
N PRO A 98 17.02 1.11 -24.60
CA PRO A 98 17.45 2.23 -25.41
C PRO A 98 16.64 2.22 -26.71
N ALA A 99 16.09 3.38 -27.07
CA ALA A 99 15.16 3.56 -28.17
C ALA A 99 15.67 2.96 -29.49
N THR A 100 15.27 1.75 -29.78
CA THR A 100 15.34 1.19 -31.11
C THR A 100 14.13 1.73 -31.85
N LYS A 101 14.33 2.39 -33.00
CA LYS A 101 13.26 2.91 -33.86
C LYS A 101 12.35 1.75 -34.27
N VAL A 102 11.22 1.58 -33.55
CA VAL A 102 10.18 0.64 -33.93
C VAL A 102 9.35 1.30 -35.01
N LYS A 103 9.23 0.63 -36.17
CA LYS A 103 8.32 1.02 -37.25
C LYS A 103 6.90 1.09 -36.71
N ALA A 104 6.20 2.19 -37.01
CA ALA A 104 4.82 2.41 -36.62
C ALA A 104 3.94 1.21 -37.03
N HIS A 105 3.52 0.42 -36.05
CA HIS A 105 2.44 -0.54 -36.23
C HIS A 105 1.13 0.15 -35.89
N SER A 106 0.24 0.22 -36.89
CA SER A 106 -1.14 0.62 -36.63
C SER A 106 -1.80 -0.43 -35.71
N ARG A 107 -2.04 -0.07 -34.43
CA ARG A 107 -2.92 -0.86 -33.57
C ARG A 107 -4.32 -0.84 -34.19
N LYS A 108 -4.76 -1.98 -34.76
CA LYS A 108 -6.19 -2.20 -34.97
C LYS A 108 -6.87 -2.08 -33.61
N ARG A 109 -7.74 -1.07 -33.43
CA ARG A 109 -8.68 -1.05 -32.30
C ARG A 109 -9.43 -2.38 -32.34
N ARG A 110 -9.12 -3.28 -31.40
CA ARG A 110 -10.06 -4.35 -31.04
C ARG A 110 -11.25 -3.61 -30.41
N SER A 111 -12.37 -3.52 -31.10
CA SER A 111 -13.65 -3.30 -30.47
C SER A 111 -13.89 -4.55 -29.63
N GLY A 112 -13.71 -4.49 -28.30
CA GLY A 112 -14.07 -5.59 -27.43
C GLY A 112 -15.55 -5.92 -27.67
N SER A 113 -15.85 -7.16 -28.00
CA SER A 113 -17.24 -7.64 -28.08
C SER A 113 -17.82 -7.59 -26.66
N ILE A 114 -19.10 -7.27 -26.53
CA ILE A 114 -19.81 -7.37 -25.25
C ILE A 114 -19.72 -8.80 -24.68
N THR A 115 -19.59 -9.80 -25.54
CA THR A 115 -19.39 -11.20 -25.18
C THR A 115 -18.04 -11.45 -24.48
N ASP A 116 -17.03 -10.59 -24.71
CA ASP A 116 -15.73 -10.68 -24.04
C ASP A 116 -15.74 -9.96 -22.68
N ALA A 117 -16.78 -9.17 -22.41
CA ALA A 117 -16.92 -8.32 -21.23
C ALA A 117 -17.87 -8.89 -20.17
N VAL A 118 -18.69 -9.88 -20.50
CA VAL A 118 -19.67 -10.48 -19.59
C VAL A 118 -19.37 -11.96 -19.36
N PRO A 119 -19.62 -12.51 -18.14
CA PRO A 119 -19.44 -13.93 -17.86
C PRO A 119 -20.26 -14.83 -18.79
N GLU A 120 -19.75 -16.04 -19.03
CA GLU A 120 -20.48 -17.06 -19.77
C GLU A 120 -21.78 -17.44 -19.03
N GLY A 121 -22.88 -17.54 -19.76
CA GLY A 121 -24.21 -17.80 -19.16
C GLY A 121 -24.96 -16.56 -18.69
N THR A 122 -24.46 -15.34 -18.93
CA THR A 122 -25.23 -14.10 -18.69
C THR A 122 -26.55 -14.13 -19.45
N ALA A 123 -27.66 -13.85 -18.73
CA ALA A 123 -28.99 -13.81 -19.34
C ALA A 123 -29.07 -12.81 -20.50
N VAL A 124 -29.69 -13.23 -21.59
CA VAL A 124 -29.89 -12.39 -22.78
C VAL A 124 -31.38 -12.16 -22.97
N GLU A 125 -31.81 -10.92 -22.90
CA GLU A 125 -33.14 -10.49 -23.27
C GLU A 125 -33.15 -10.13 -24.76
N VAL A 126 -34.05 -10.73 -25.54
CA VAL A 126 -34.20 -10.49 -26.98
C VAL A 126 -35.42 -9.59 -27.20
N VAL A 127 -35.19 -8.39 -27.69
CA VAL A 127 -36.24 -7.48 -28.14
C VAL A 127 -36.24 -7.45 -29.66
N GLU A 128 -37.34 -7.93 -30.28
CA GLU A 128 -37.48 -7.95 -31.74
C GLU A 128 -38.13 -6.65 -32.23
N HIS A 129 -37.46 -5.95 -33.13
CA HIS A 129 -37.98 -4.77 -33.82
C HIS A 129 -38.34 -5.17 -35.25
N ARG A 130 -39.63 -5.32 -35.49
CA ARG A 130 -40.15 -5.69 -36.84
C ARG A 130 -40.90 -4.50 -37.44
N LEU A 131 -40.80 -4.35 -38.77
CA LEU A 131 -41.66 -3.39 -39.45
C LEU A 131 -43.14 -3.80 -39.27
N PRO A 132 -44.07 -2.84 -39.08
CA PRO A 132 -45.50 -3.10 -39.14
C PRO A 132 -45.89 -3.80 -40.43
N GLU A 133 -46.92 -4.65 -40.42
CA GLU A 133 -47.34 -5.41 -41.60
C GLU A 133 -47.64 -4.50 -42.81
N GLU A 134 -48.21 -3.34 -42.54
CA GLU A 134 -48.53 -2.31 -43.54
C GLU A 134 -47.28 -1.76 -44.25
N GLU A 135 -46.14 -1.71 -43.58
CA GLU A 135 -44.86 -1.23 -44.13
C GLU A 135 -44.05 -2.31 -44.83
N ARG A 136 -44.48 -3.60 -44.77
CA ARG A 136 -43.82 -4.73 -45.45
C ARG A 136 -44.26 -4.91 -46.89
N ILE A 137 -45.06 -3.98 -47.44
CA ILE A 137 -45.52 -4.04 -48.82
C ILE A 137 -44.54 -3.26 -49.71
N CYS A 138 -44.06 -3.92 -50.77
CA CYS A 138 -43.17 -3.29 -51.75
C CYS A 138 -43.83 -2.12 -52.43
N ALA A 139 -43.29 -0.92 -52.33
CA ALA A 139 -43.81 0.31 -52.90
C ALA A 139 -43.83 0.29 -54.46
N ILE A 140 -43.12 -0.63 -55.11
CA ILE A 140 -43.02 -0.69 -56.58
C ILE A 140 -44.02 -1.70 -57.14
N CYS A 141 -44.16 -2.89 -56.56
CA CYS A 141 -44.98 -3.96 -57.12
C CYS A 141 -46.17 -4.40 -56.23
N GLY A 142 -46.33 -3.82 -55.03
CA GLY A 142 -47.42 -4.15 -54.10
C GLY A 142 -47.38 -5.52 -53.47
N THR A 143 -46.28 -6.29 -53.63
CA THR A 143 -46.12 -7.62 -53.04
C THR A 143 -45.52 -7.52 -51.63
N GLU A 144 -45.93 -8.41 -50.74
CA GLU A 144 -45.34 -8.49 -49.39
C GLU A 144 -43.85 -8.88 -49.46
N MET A 145 -42.99 -8.09 -48.76
CA MET A 145 -41.55 -8.29 -48.72
C MET A 145 -41.20 -9.40 -47.72
N VAL A 146 -40.27 -10.25 -48.08
CA VAL A 146 -39.74 -11.31 -47.19
C VAL A 146 -38.56 -10.79 -46.39
N GLU A 147 -38.43 -11.29 -45.16
CA GLU A 147 -37.28 -11.04 -44.28
C GLU A 147 -36.02 -11.67 -44.89
N ILE A 148 -34.99 -10.86 -45.16
CA ILE A 148 -33.72 -11.32 -45.77
C ILE A 148 -32.56 -11.31 -44.80
N GLY A 149 -32.73 -10.79 -43.56
CA GLY A 149 -31.71 -10.75 -42.53
C GLY A 149 -32.06 -9.84 -41.36
N LYS A 150 -31.23 -9.88 -40.34
CA LYS A 150 -31.35 -9.03 -39.15
C LYS A 150 -30.00 -8.47 -38.74
N GLU A 151 -29.97 -7.23 -38.30
CA GLU A 151 -28.86 -6.63 -37.61
C GLU A 151 -29.04 -6.87 -36.11
N VAL A 152 -27.99 -7.38 -35.42
CA VAL A 152 -28.04 -7.60 -33.99
C VAL A 152 -27.19 -6.53 -33.27
N ARG A 153 -27.84 -5.65 -32.58
CA ARG A 153 -27.18 -4.66 -31.69
C ARG A 153 -27.27 -5.16 -30.25
N ARG A 154 -26.13 -5.24 -29.57
CA ARG A 154 -26.06 -5.66 -28.17
C ARG A 154 -25.75 -4.48 -27.28
N SER A 155 -26.49 -4.35 -26.16
CA SER A 155 -26.26 -3.36 -25.13
C SER A 155 -26.27 -4.03 -23.76
N LEU A 156 -25.40 -3.58 -22.85
CA LEU A 156 -25.43 -4.03 -21.46
C LEU A 156 -26.55 -3.30 -20.72
N GLN A 157 -27.47 -4.05 -20.15
CA GLN A 157 -28.53 -3.52 -19.28
C GLN A 157 -28.13 -3.76 -17.82
N MET A 158 -28.41 -2.78 -16.94
CA MET A 158 -28.13 -2.85 -15.50
C MET A 158 -29.35 -2.34 -14.73
N GLU A 159 -29.80 -3.12 -13.74
CA GLU A 159 -30.77 -2.66 -12.76
C GLU A 159 -30.08 -2.31 -11.44
N PRO A 160 -30.50 -1.25 -10.71
CA PRO A 160 -30.02 -0.95 -9.37
C PRO A 160 -30.26 -2.13 -8.42
N ALA A 161 -29.48 -2.18 -7.33
CA ALA A 161 -29.64 -3.20 -6.30
C ALA A 161 -31.08 -3.23 -5.76
N LYS A 162 -31.63 -4.43 -5.59
CA LYS A 162 -32.99 -4.65 -5.05
C LYS A 162 -32.91 -5.13 -3.60
N PHE A 163 -33.88 -4.79 -2.79
CA PHE A 163 -34.10 -5.35 -1.45
C PHE A 163 -35.52 -5.92 -1.34
N TRP A 164 -35.67 -6.92 -0.49
CA TRP A 164 -36.96 -7.52 -0.20
C TRP A 164 -37.01 -8.01 1.25
N VAL A 165 -38.21 -8.24 1.77
CA VAL A 165 -38.44 -8.86 3.08
C VAL A 165 -38.64 -10.36 2.88
N ARG A 166 -37.90 -11.18 3.64
CA ARG A 166 -38.11 -12.61 3.74
C ARG A 166 -38.85 -12.87 5.05
N GLU A 167 -39.96 -13.60 5.00
CA GLU A 167 -40.72 -14.04 6.16
C GLU A 167 -40.53 -15.55 6.33
N ASP A 168 -39.99 -15.99 7.44
CA ASP A 168 -39.80 -17.39 7.76
C ASP A 168 -40.90 -17.79 8.79
N TRP A 169 -41.77 -18.72 8.41
CA TRP A 169 -42.92 -19.14 9.22
C TRP A 169 -42.61 -20.47 9.90
N TYR A 170 -42.43 -20.43 11.22
CA TYR A 170 -42.16 -21.60 12.04
C TYR A 170 -43.44 -22.05 12.75
N TYR A 171 -44.01 -23.17 12.32
CA TYR A 171 -45.26 -23.67 12.83
C TYR A 171 -45.10 -24.41 14.16
N THR A 172 -46.06 -24.23 15.04
CA THR A 172 -46.16 -24.93 16.33
C THR A 172 -47.35 -25.87 16.29
N TYR A 173 -47.16 -27.10 16.70
CA TYR A 173 -48.17 -28.17 16.70
C TYR A 173 -48.48 -28.54 18.13
N ALA A 174 -49.77 -28.82 18.42
CA ALA A 174 -50.23 -29.29 19.71
C ALA A 174 -51.03 -30.58 19.56
N CYS A 175 -50.87 -31.53 20.49
CA CYS A 175 -51.62 -32.76 20.52
C CYS A 175 -52.94 -32.52 21.25
N ARG A 176 -54.05 -32.47 20.50
CA ARG A 176 -55.43 -32.29 21.09
C ARG A 176 -55.95 -33.50 21.83
N VAL A 177 -55.49 -34.71 21.50
CA VAL A 177 -55.89 -35.95 22.18
C VAL A 177 -55.29 -35.97 23.58
N CYS A 178 -53.96 -35.70 23.75
CA CYS A 178 -53.36 -35.63 25.08
C CYS A 178 -54.01 -34.53 25.93
N GLU A 179 -54.34 -33.38 25.37
CA GLU A 179 -55.02 -32.28 26.06
C GLU A 179 -56.38 -32.72 26.60
N GLN A 180 -57.14 -33.54 25.85
CA GLN A 180 -58.48 -34.03 26.25
C GLN A 180 -58.42 -35.20 27.24
N GLU A 181 -57.45 -36.12 27.08
CA GLU A 181 -57.40 -37.36 27.89
C GLU A 181 -56.62 -37.19 29.20
N THR A 182 -55.50 -36.38 29.17
CA THR A 182 -54.64 -36.24 30.36
C THR A 182 -54.67 -34.85 30.99
N GLY A 183 -55.30 -33.88 30.34
CA GLY A 183 -55.27 -32.47 30.73
C GLY A 183 -53.90 -31.77 30.46
N GLU A 184 -52.95 -32.49 29.89
CA GLU A 184 -51.61 -31.94 29.53
C GLU A 184 -51.48 -31.76 28.01
N THR A 185 -51.13 -30.56 27.58
CA THR A 185 -50.95 -30.27 26.15
C THR A 185 -49.51 -30.55 25.74
N VAL A 186 -49.30 -31.57 24.91
CA VAL A 186 -47.98 -31.82 24.28
C VAL A 186 -47.85 -30.86 23.09
N VAL A 187 -46.82 -29.97 23.15
CA VAL A 187 -46.52 -28.97 22.13
C VAL A 187 -45.19 -29.26 21.48
N LYS A 188 -45.10 -29.19 20.15
CA LYS A 188 -43.89 -29.30 19.37
C LYS A 188 -43.80 -28.14 18.38
N ALA A 189 -42.76 -27.34 18.49
CA ALA A 189 -42.47 -26.26 17.55
C ALA A 189 -41.42 -26.70 16.52
N THR A 190 -41.51 -26.16 15.32
CA THR A 190 -40.46 -26.30 14.32
C THR A 190 -39.19 -25.55 14.80
N PRO A 191 -38.01 -26.17 14.80
CA PRO A 191 -36.79 -25.50 15.17
C PRO A 191 -36.52 -24.31 14.25
N ALA A 192 -36.21 -23.16 14.82
CA ALA A 192 -35.81 -21.99 14.05
C ALA A 192 -34.30 -22.03 13.73
N GLU A 193 -33.95 -21.58 12.53
CA GLU A 193 -32.55 -21.39 12.18
C GLU A 193 -31.91 -20.29 13.05
N PRO A 194 -30.64 -20.45 13.46
CA PRO A 194 -29.94 -19.42 14.22
C PRO A 194 -29.85 -18.10 13.44
N SER A 195 -30.31 -17.01 14.05
CA SER A 195 -30.18 -15.68 13.46
C SER A 195 -28.74 -15.17 13.56
N VAL A 196 -28.24 -14.51 12.50
CA VAL A 196 -26.91 -13.85 12.50
C VAL A 196 -26.83 -12.77 13.58
N LEU A 197 -27.91 -12.02 13.82
CA LEU A 197 -28.02 -11.04 14.90
C LEU A 197 -29.39 -11.23 15.61
N PRO A 198 -29.45 -11.92 16.75
CA PRO A 198 -30.67 -12.15 17.47
C PRO A 198 -31.39 -10.84 17.84
N GLY A 199 -32.71 -10.81 17.64
CA GLY A 199 -33.52 -9.62 17.92
C GLY A 199 -33.39 -8.49 16.88
N SER A 200 -32.68 -8.72 15.78
CA SER A 200 -32.57 -7.78 14.67
C SER A 200 -33.20 -8.35 13.39
N PHE A 201 -33.63 -7.48 12.49
CA PHE A 201 -34.04 -7.88 11.13
C PHE A 201 -32.86 -7.90 10.13
N ALA A 202 -31.61 -7.75 10.60
CA ALA A 202 -30.41 -7.86 9.78
C ALA A 202 -30.24 -9.29 9.29
N SER A 203 -30.10 -9.47 7.98
CA SER A 203 -29.71 -10.74 7.39
C SER A 203 -28.20 -10.79 7.12
N ALA A 204 -27.66 -11.99 6.95
CA ALA A 204 -26.27 -12.18 6.52
C ALA A 204 -25.96 -11.42 5.23
N SER A 205 -26.89 -11.42 4.26
CA SER A 205 -26.73 -10.72 2.98
C SER A 205 -26.72 -9.19 3.14
N ALA A 206 -27.56 -8.64 4.03
CA ALA A 206 -27.57 -7.20 4.31
C ALA A 206 -26.27 -6.75 4.96
N ILE A 207 -25.76 -7.49 5.95
CA ILE A 207 -24.51 -7.18 6.64
C ILE A 207 -23.31 -7.29 5.68
N ALA A 208 -23.23 -8.37 4.89
CA ALA A 208 -22.18 -8.57 3.90
C ALA A 208 -22.19 -7.44 2.84
N HIS A 209 -23.38 -7.04 2.36
CA HIS A 209 -23.53 -5.92 1.45
C HIS A 209 -23.01 -4.61 2.06
N LEU A 210 -23.41 -4.27 3.28
CA LEU A 210 -22.94 -3.07 3.97
C LEU A 210 -21.44 -3.07 4.18
N ALA A 211 -20.85 -4.23 4.53
CA ALA A 211 -19.42 -4.38 4.68
C ALA A 211 -18.68 -4.11 3.36
N VAL A 212 -19.12 -4.71 2.26
CA VAL A 212 -18.51 -4.51 0.93
C VAL A 212 -18.67 -3.07 0.47
N GLN A 213 -19.87 -2.48 0.58
CA GLN A 213 -20.09 -1.09 0.20
C GLN A 213 -19.16 -0.14 0.97
N LYS A 214 -19.00 -0.35 2.27
CA LYS A 214 -18.17 0.53 3.10
C LYS A 214 -16.67 0.29 2.93
N PHE A 215 -16.19 -0.95 2.84
CA PHE A 215 -14.77 -1.29 2.94
C PHE A 215 -14.12 -1.64 1.60
N VAL A 216 -14.89 -2.06 0.59
CA VAL A 216 -14.41 -2.32 -0.78
C VAL A 216 -14.74 -1.15 -1.70
N MET A 217 -16.00 -0.67 -1.70
CA MET A 217 -16.44 0.46 -2.52
C MET A 217 -16.18 1.83 -1.85
N TYR A 218 -15.70 1.82 -0.61
CA TYR A 218 -15.36 3.01 0.19
C TYR A 218 -16.52 3.97 0.44
N SER A 219 -17.77 3.52 0.32
CA SER A 219 -18.96 4.34 0.55
C SER A 219 -19.17 4.58 2.05
N PRO A 220 -19.13 5.83 2.54
CA PRO A 220 -19.48 6.12 3.92
C PRO A 220 -20.94 5.73 4.21
N LEU A 221 -21.24 5.23 5.42
CA LEU A 221 -22.61 4.84 5.81
C LEU A 221 -23.65 5.96 5.63
N TYR A 222 -23.22 7.21 5.73
CA TYR A 222 -24.05 8.38 5.42
C TYR A 222 -24.55 8.39 3.96
N ARG A 223 -23.69 8.02 2.99
CA ARG A 223 -24.11 7.95 1.58
C ARG A 223 -25.06 6.76 1.35
N LEU A 224 -24.80 5.64 2.00
CA LEU A 224 -25.70 4.48 1.95
C LEU A 224 -27.07 4.77 2.57
N GLU A 225 -27.11 5.50 3.68
CA GLU A 225 -28.37 5.98 4.29
C GLU A 225 -29.19 6.81 3.28
N GLN A 226 -28.52 7.74 2.57
CA GLN A 226 -29.18 8.55 1.55
C GLN A 226 -29.62 7.74 0.31
N GLU A 227 -28.86 6.74 -0.07
CA GLU A 227 -29.19 5.85 -1.19
C GLU A 227 -30.41 5.01 -0.84
N PHE A 228 -30.43 4.37 0.32
CA PHE A 228 -31.56 3.59 0.80
C PHE A 228 -32.82 4.46 0.96
N ASP A 229 -32.68 5.69 1.45
CA ASP A 229 -33.80 6.61 1.58
C ASP A 229 -34.43 6.94 0.21
N ARG A 230 -33.63 7.13 -0.84
CA ARG A 230 -34.10 7.30 -2.23
C ARG A 230 -34.82 6.07 -2.78
N MET A 231 -34.42 4.87 -2.31
CA MET A 231 -35.09 3.61 -2.66
C MET A 231 -36.32 3.32 -1.80
N GLY A 232 -36.65 4.20 -0.85
CA GLY A 232 -37.79 4.04 0.06
C GLY A 232 -37.50 3.21 1.32
N LEU A 233 -36.25 2.73 1.50
CA LEU A 233 -35.85 1.97 2.69
C LEU A 233 -35.32 2.90 3.79
N LYS A 234 -36.02 2.98 4.92
CA LYS A 234 -35.62 3.77 6.09
C LYS A 234 -34.66 3.00 6.97
N LEU A 235 -33.36 3.02 6.66
CA LEU A 235 -32.30 2.36 7.40
C LEU A 235 -31.24 3.36 7.83
N SER A 236 -31.21 3.70 9.13
CA SER A 236 -30.29 4.72 9.62
C SER A 236 -28.82 4.25 9.61
N ARG A 237 -27.90 5.18 9.38
CA ARG A 237 -26.46 4.90 9.50
C ARG A 237 -26.06 4.35 10.88
N GLN A 238 -26.78 4.70 11.95
CA GLN A 238 -26.55 4.17 13.28
C GLN A 238 -26.91 2.68 13.34
N THR A 239 -28.05 2.28 12.78
CA THR A 239 -28.48 0.87 12.67
C THR A 239 -27.47 0.07 11.86
N MET A 240 -27.07 0.56 10.67
CA MET A 240 -26.03 -0.06 9.83
C MET A 240 -24.70 -0.23 10.56
N SER A 241 -24.28 0.82 11.31
CA SER A 241 -23.08 0.75 12.13
C SER A 241 -23.17 -0.31 13.23
N ASN A 242 -24.30 -0.38 13.92
CA ASN A 242 -24.52 -1.38 14.98
C ASN A 242 -24.49 -2.81 14.41
N TRP A 243 -25.12 -3.04 13.28
CA TRP A 243 -25.07 -4.35 12.62
C TRP A 243 -23.64 -4.80 12.31
N LEU A 244 -22.83 -3.89 11.74
CA LEU A 244 -21.42 -4.18 11.46
C LEU A 244 -20.61 -4.43 12.75
N LEU A 245 -20.84 -3.65 13.81
CA LEU A 245 -20.14 -3.81 15.08
C LEU A 245 -20.47 -5.17 15.74
N HIS A 246 -21.75 -5.54 15.83
CA HIS A 246 -22.16 -6.82 16.39
C HIS A 246 -21.71 -8.01 15.53
N ALA A 247 -21.81 -7.91 14.20
CA ALA A 247 -21.30 -8.96 13.32
C ALA A 247 -19.78 -9.19 13.49
N VAL A 248 -19.03 -8.11 13.76
CA VAL A 248 -17.60 -8.22 14.07
C VAL A 248 -17.39 -8.87 15.43
N GLU A 249 -18.10 -8.43 16.45
CA GLU A 249 -17.96 -8.94 17.81
C GLU A 249 -18.30 -10.44 17.90
N ASP A 250 -19.44 -10.83 17.33
CA ASP A 250 -19.97 -12.18 17.46
C ASP A 250 -19.29 -13.19 16.50
N TRP A 251 -18.97 -12.78 15.25
CA TRP A 251 -18.60 -13.71 14.19
C TRP A 251 -17.23 -13.46 13.57
N LEU A 252 -16.86 -12.21 13.29
CA LEU A 252 -15.65 -11.94 12.48
C LEU A 252 -14.38 -11.87 13.33
N SER A 253 -14.46 -11.41 14.60
CA SER A 253 -13.30 -11.35 15.49
C SER A 253 -12.72 -12.72 15.83
N PRO A 254 -13.49 -13.79 16.11
CA PRO A 254 -12.94 -15.12 16.33
C PRO A 254 -12.14 -15.65 15.13
N ILE A 255 -12.57 -15.34 13.90
CA ILE A 255 -11.85 -15.71 12.68
C ILE A 255 -10.55 -14.90 12.56
N TYR A 256 -10.61 -13.60 12.84
CA TYR A 256 -9.44 -12.73 12.90
C TYR A 256 -8.40 -13.25 13.90
N ASP A 257 -8.83 -13.65 15.10
CA ASP A 257 -7.93 -14.21 16.13
C ASP A 257 -7.30 -15.53 15.69
N THR A 258 -8.04 -16.36 14.94
CA THR A 258 -7.51 -17.58 14.33
C THR A 258 -6.45 -17.26 13.28
N LEU A 259 -6.74 -16.31 12.39
CA LEU A 259 -5.76 -15.86 11.38
C LEU A 259 -4.53 -15.20 12.02
N HIS A 260 -4.70 -14.47 13.13
CA HIS A 260 -3.57 -13.90 13.87
C HIS A 260 -2.65 -14.97 14.44
N LYS A 261 -3.21 -16.04 15.03
CA LYS A 261 -2.40 -17.18 15.48
C LYS A 261 -1.64 -17.84 14.33
N GLN A 262 -2.29 -18.05 13.18
CA GLN A 262 -1.67 -18.61 11.99
C GLN A 262 -0.58 -17.69 11.41
N LEU A 263 -0.81 -16.37 11.41
CA LEU A 263 0.18 -15.37 10.99
C LEU A 263 1.44 -15.44 11.84
N CYS A 264 1.30 -15.51 13.17
CA CYS A 264 2.44 -15.58 14.10
C CYS A 264 3.24 -16.89 14.01
N GLN A 265 2.71 -17.92 13.36
CA GLN A 265 3.42 -19.18 13.07
C GLN A 265 4.26 -19.12 11.78
N GLN A 266 4.12 -18.07 10.99
CA GLN A 266 4.91 -17.91 9.76
C GLN A 266 6.37 -17.58 10.08
N THR A 267 7.24 -17.74 9.09
CA THR A 267 8.68 -17.45 9.23
C THR A 267 9.08 -16.10 8.65
N VAL A 268 8.31 -15.57 7.70
CA VAL A 268 8.54 -14.28 7.04
C VAL A 268 7.24 -13.50 7.00
N LEU A 269 7.27 -12.30 7.54
CA LEU A 269 6.17 -11.34 7.53
C LEU A 269 6.59 -10.01 6.90
N HIS A 270 5.61 -9.27 6.46
CA HIS A 270 5.72 -7.87 6.06
C HIS A 270 4.88 -7.01 6.98
N GLY A 271 5.39 -5.85 7.39
CA GLY A 271 4.69 -4.90 8.24
C GLY A 271 4.75 -3.47 7.69
N ASP A 272 3.66 -2.73 7.86
CA ASP A 272 3.57 -1.32 7.52
C ASP A 272 2.54 -0.64 8.43
N GLU A 273 2.50 0.69 8.50
CA GLU A 273 1.47 1.40 9.24
C GLU A 273 1.11 2.74 8.59
N THR A 274 -0.14 3.15 8.77
CA THR A 274 -0.62 4.45 8.30
C THR A 274 -1.40 5.18 9.38
N THR A 275 -1.49 6.51 9.27
CA THR A 275 -2.24 7.32 10.23
C THR A 275 -3.75 7.10 10.09
N LEU A 276 -4.46 7.19 11.23
CA LEU A 276 -5.91 7.21 11.32
C LEU A 276 -6.31 8.29 12.31
N GLN A 277 -7.39 9.03 12.02
CA GLN A 277 -8.01 9.93 12.98
C GLN A 277 -9.18 9.20 13.68
N VAL A 278 -9.21 9.23 15.02
CA VAL A 278 -10.31 8.71 15.83
C VAL A 278 -10.84 9.84 16.69
N LEU A 279 -12.11 10.23 16.49
CA LEU A 279 -12.65 11.46 17.09
C LEU A 279 -12.83 11.34 18.62
N LYS A 280 -13.27 10.18 19.09
CA LYS A 280 -13.56 9.91 20.52
C LYS A 280 -12.51 8.98 21.13
N GLU A 281 -11.22 9.25 20.87
CA GLU A 281 -10.13 8.51 21.48
C GLU A 281 -10.00 8.93 22.95
N PRO A 282 -10.10 8.00 23.93
CA PRO A 282 -9.99 8.35 25.35
C PRO A 282 -8.66 9.07 25.67
N GLY A 283 -8.74 10.18 26.37
CA GLY A 283 -7.59 10.95 26.81
C GLY A 283 -6.83 11.69 25.70
N LYS A 284 -7.41 11.80 24.51
CA LYS A 284 -6.79 12.50 23.37
C LYS A 284 -7.72 13.52 22.73
N SER A 285 -7.11 14.54 22.13
CA SER A 285 -7.83 15.46 21.24
C SER A 285 -8.30 14.77 19.96
N ALA A 286 -9.46 15.16 19.43
CA ALA A 286 -10.01 14.64 18.18
C ALA A 286 -9.09 14.80 16.95
N VAL A 287 -8.13 15.76 16.99
CA VAL A 287 -7.14 15.96 15.93
C VAL A 287 -5.89 15.09 16.08
N SER A 288 -5.78 14.34 17.18
CA SER A 288 -4.64 13.45 17.43
C SER A 288 -4.60 12.30 16.42
N LYS A 289 -3.36 11.88 16.09
CA LYS A 289 -3.15 10.74 15.20
C LYS A 289 -3.17 9.45 16.00
N SER A 290 -4.02 8.52 15.58
CA SER A 290 -3.94 7.10 15.86
C SER A 290 -3.39 6.39 14.62
N TYR A 291 -3.22 5.08 14.65
CA TYR A 291 -2.55 4.34 13.57
C TYR A 291 -3.31 3.05 13.25
N MET A 292 -3.28 2.71 11.97
CA MET A 292 -3.64 1.39 11.49
C MET A 292 -2.35 0.71 11.07
N TRP A 293 -1.98 -0.34 11.76
CA TRP A 293 -0.88 -1.22 11.45
C TRP A 293 -1.37 -2.32 10.52
N LEU A 294 -0.48 -2.84 9.72
CA LEU A 294 -0.74 -3.97 8.83
C LEU A 294 0.39 -4.98 8.98
N TYR A 295 0.02 -6.24 9.09
CA TYR A 295 0.95 -7.37 9.03
C TYR A 295 0.41 -8.39 8.04
N ARG A 296 1.31 -8.96 7.24
CA ARG A 296 0.90 -9.95 6.25
C ARG A 296 2.00 -10.97 6.02
N THR A 297 1.62 -12.11 5.49
CA THR A 297 2.53 -13.16 5.01
C THR A 297 3.34 -12.71 3.80
N SER A 298 4.48 -13.35 3.57
CA SER A 298 5.29 -13.20 2.36
C SER A 298 4.64 -13.84 1.12
N GLY A 299 5.27 -13.71 -0.03
CA GLY A 299 4.73 -14.19 -1.30
C GLY A 299 4.79 -15.70 -1.51
N ASP A 300 5.58 -16.39 -0.72
CA ASP A 300 5.75 -17.85 -0.72
C ASP A 300 4.82 -18.58 0.26
N ALA A 301 3.98 -17.83 1.00
CA ALA A 301 3.03 -18.46 1.92
C ALA A 301 1.94 -19.22 1.15
N GLU A 302 1.70 -20.47 1.53
CA GLU A 302 0.65 -21.33 0.96
C GLU A 302 -0.74 -20.71 1.14
N HIS A 303 -0.97 -20.12 2.30
CA HIS A 303 -2.22 -19.41 2.63
C HIS A 303 -1.91 -17.96 2.99
N PRO A 304 -2.07 -17.03 2.05
CA PRO A 304 -1.90 -15.61 2.32
C PRO A 304 -2.82 -15.10 3.42
N ILE A 305 -2.27 -14.32 4.34
CA ILE A 305 -2.99 -13.67 5.44
C ILE A 305 -2.61 -12.19 5.45
N VAL A 306 -3.61 -11.32 5.54
CA VAL A 306 -3.45 -9.87 5.66
C VAL A 306 -4.24 -9.39 6.87
N LEU A 307 -3.57 -8.89 7.89
CA LEU A 307 -4.22 -8.41 9.12
C LEU A 307 -3.93 -6.93 9.35
N TYR A 308 -5.00 -6.21 9.64
CA TYR A 308 -4.92 -4.83 10.11
C TYR A 308 -5.11 -4.80 11.62
N ASP A 309 -4.36 -3.94 12.30
CA ASP A 309 -4.43 -3.74 13.74
C ASP A 309 -4.54 -2.25 14.07
N TYR A 310 -5.61 -1.87 14.76
CA TYR A 310 -5.80 -0.49 15.20
C TYR A 310 -5.05 -0.22 16.51
N GLN A 311 -4.24 0.84 16.51
CA GLN A 311 -3.52 1.28 17.70
C GLN A 311 -3.63 2.79 17.94
N PRO A 312 -3.73 3.22 19.20
CA PRO A 312 -3.89 4.64 19.52
C PRO A 312 -2.62 5.47 19.24
N ASN A 313 -1.46 4.85 19.02
CA ASN A 313 -0.20 5.53 18.77
C ASN A 313 0.75 4.66 17.93
N ARG A 314 1.93 5.21 17.55
CA ARG A 314 2.95 4.54 16.73
C ARG A 314 4.08 3.95 17.56
N LYS A 315 3.85 3.57 18.82
CA LYS A 315 4.92 3.03 19.66
C LYS A 315 5.30 1.61 19.28
N ALA A 316 6.58 1.26 19.46
CA ALA A 316 7.11 -0.09 19.19
C ALA A 316 6.43 -1.18 20.02
N GLU A 317 5.97 -0.86 21.24
CA GLU A 317 5.27 -1.81 22.11
C GLU A 317 4.00 -2.39 21.47
N ASN A 318 3.34 -1.65 20.57
CA ASN A 318 2.17 -2.13 19.86
C ASN A 318 2.54 -3.25 18.89
N ALA A 319 3.60 -3.06 18.12
CA ALA A 319 4.12 -4.09 17.21
C ALA A 319 4.65 -5.32 17.98
N GLU A 320 5.36 -5.10 19.08
CA GLU A 320 5.87 -6.18 19.94
C GLU A 320 4.73 -7.03 20.52
N LYS A 321 3.65 -6.38 20.98
CA LYS A 321 2.46 -7.07 21.49
C LYS A 321 1.72 -7.83 20.40
N PHE A 322 1.52 -7.23 19.23
CA PHE A 322 0.83 -7.89 18.12
C PHE A 322 1.62 -9.11 17.63
N LEU A 323 2.94 -9.00 17.57
CA LEU A 323 3.85 -10.08 17.13
C LEU A 323 4.29 -11.00 18.29
N GLU A 324 3.54 -11.03 19.40
CA GLU A 324 3.82 -11.94 20.50
C GLU A 324 3.71 -13.39 20.00
N GLY A 325 4.76 -14.19 20.26
CA GLY A 325 4.87 -15.57 19.76
C GLY A 325 5.51 -15.69 18.37
N PHE A 326 5.59 -14.64 17.57
CA PHE A 326 6.27 -14.65 16.28
C PHE A 326 7.79 -14.72 16.45
N THR A 327 8.44 -15.58 15.68
CA THR A 327 9.90 -15.67 15.56
C THR A 327 10.28 -15.82 14.10
N GLY A 328 11.05 -14.87 13.56
CA GLY A 328 11.41 -14.91 12.14
C GLY A 328 11.77 -13.54 11.57
N TRP A 329 11.52 -13.37 10.29
CA TRP A 329 11.86 -12.18 9.53
C TRP A 329 10.66 -11.26 9.39
N LEU A 330 10.86 -9.95 9.64
CA LEU A 330 9.85 -8.92 9.41
C LEU A 330 10.38 -7.90 8.41
N HIS A 331 9.83 -7.88 7.20
CA HIS A 331 10.05 -6.79 6.27
C HIS A 331 9.33 -5.54 6.75
N ALA A 332 10.06 -4.42 6.85
CA ALA A 332 9.51 -3.13 7.23
C ALA A 332 10.25 -1.98 6.54
N ASP A 333 9.70 -0.77 6.67
CA ASP A 333 10.39 0.45 6.31
C ASP A 333 11.49 0.80 7.36
N GLY A 334 12.17 1.93 7.15
CA GLY A 334 13.20 2.42 8.08
C GLY A 334 12.64 3.06 9.36
N TYR A 335 11.41 2.77 9.78
CA TYR A 335 10.88 3.29 11.02
C TYR A 335 11.58 2.66 12.24
N GLN A 336 12.19 3.51 13.07
CA GLN A 336 12.99 3.09 14.23
C GLN A 336 12.21 2.25 15.27
N GLY A 337 10.87 2.31 15.26
CA GLY A 337 10.04 1.48 16.12
C GLY A 337 10.24 -0.01 15.85
N TYR A 338 10.40 -0.42 14.61
CA TYR A 338 10.67 -1.82 14.26
C TYR A 338 12.07 -2.27 14.72
N HIS A 339 13.06 -1.37 14.71
CA HIS A 339 14.42 -1.69 15.17
C HIS A 339 14.52 -1.94 16.68
N LYS A 340 13.47 -1.62 17.44
CA LYS A 340 13.39 -1.83 18.90
C LYS A 340 12.69 -3.13 19.29
N LEU A 341 12.20 -3.89 18.31
CA LEU A 341 11.58 -5.18 18.54
C LEU A 341 12.59 -6.17 19.13
N SER A 342 12.08 -7.18 19.83
CA SER A 342 12.89 -8.23 20.44
C SER A 342 13.75 -8.95 19.40
N GLN A 343 14.92 -9.48 19.84
CA GLN A 343 15.89 -10.14 18.94
C GLN A 343 15.34 -11.38 18.21
N ARG A 344 14.22 -11.94 18.67
CA ARG A 344 13.53 -13.03 17.97
C ARG A 344 12.95 -12.58 16.62
N ILE A 345 12.69 -11.27 16.45
CA ILE A 345 12.16 -10.65 15.23
C ILE A 345 13.32 -9.98 14.49
N ARG A 346 13.71 -10.54 13.37
CA ARG A 346 14.81 -10.03 12.54
C ARG A 346 14.23 -9.10 11.48
N VAL A 347 14.37 -7.79 11.67
CA VAL A 347 13.84 -6.78 10.75
C VAL A 347 14.67 -6.75 9.47
N VAL A 348 14.01 -6.80 8.31
CA VAL A 348 14.59 -6.67 6.97
C VAL A 348 14.20 -5.33 6.38
N GLY A 349 15.18 -4.55 5.92
CA GLY A 349 14.95 -3.21 5.36
C GLY A 349 14.41 -3.27 3.93
N CYS A 350 13.83 -2.17 3.48
CA CYS A 350 13.23 -2.03 2.15
C CYS A 350 14.15 -1.25 1.21
N TRP A 351 14.69 -1.91 0.17
CA TRP A 351 15.52 -1.27 -0.86
C TRP A 351 14.75 -0.25 -1.70
N ALA A 352 13.44 -0.43 -1.89
CA ALA A 352 12.61 0.55 -2.59
C ALA A 352 12.55 1.89 -1.86
N HIS A 353 12.48 1.88 -0.52
CA HIS A 353 12.55 3.11 0.28
C HIS A 353 13.92 3.79 0.17
N ALA A 354 15.02 3.03 0.20
CA ALA A 354 16.35 3.58 -0.02
C ALA A 354 16.46 4.21 -1.42
N ARG A 355 16.03 3.51 -2.48
CA ARG A 355 15.98 4.02 -3.86
C ARG A 355 15.18 5.32 -3.95
N ARG A 356 13.99 5.39 -3.34
CA ARG A 356 13.12 6.58 -3.35
C ARG A 356 13.83 7.83 -2.82
N LYS A 357 14.70 7.69 -1.81
CA LYS A 357 15.48 8.83 -1.28
C LYS A 357 16.44 9.41 -2.32
N PHE A 358 17.05 8.56 -3.14
CA PHE A 358 17.92 9.01 -4.24
C PHE A 358 17.11 9.57 -5.41
N ASP A 359 15.93 9.03 -5.69
CA ASP A 359 15.02 9.60 -6.69
C ASP A 359 14.52 11.01 -6.27
N GLU A 360 14.14 11.19 -5.01
CA GLU A 360 13.83 12.49 -4.43
C GLU A 360 15.01 13.47 -4.57
N ALA A 361 16.25 13.00 -4.34
CA ALA A 361 17.46 13.79 -4.52
C ALA A 361 17.71 14.15 -5.99
N LEU A 362 17.49 13.22 -6.94
CA LEU A 362 17.61 13.47 -8.38
C LEU A 362 16.67 14.58 -8.84
N HIS A 363 15.45 14.63 -8.31
CA HIS A 363 14.48 15.66 -8.65
C HIS A 363 14.85 17.07 -8.13
N THR A 364 15.86 17.22 -7.28
CA THR A 364 16.41 18.53 -6.89
C THR A 364 17.48 19.03 -7.85
N VAL A 365 17.98 18.18 -8.75
CA VAL A 365 19.00 18.52 -9.76
C VAL A 365 18.31 19.05 -11.03
N PRO A 366 18.83 20.13 -11.66
CA PRO A 366 18.33 20.61 -12.95
C PRO A 366 18.32 19.49 -14.00
N LYS A 367 17.27 19.45 -14.85
CA LYS A 367 17.05 18.34 -15.80
C LYS A 367 18.25 18.06 -16.71
N GLU A 368 18.94 19.11 -17.15
CA GLU A 368 20.10 19.03 -18.05
C GLU A 368 21.32 18.36 -17.38
N GLN A 369 21.38 18.37 -16.04
CA GLN A 369 22.48 17.83 -15.24
C GLN A 369 22.13 16.50 -14.57
N GLN A 370 20.89 16.03 -14.66
CA GLN A 370 20.44 14.84 -13.95
C GLN A 370 21.23 13.59 -14.30
N GLN A 371 21.49 13.35 -15.59
CA GLN A 371 22.19 12.14 -16.05
C GLN A 371 23.62 12.01 -15.52
N ALA A 372 24.33 13.14 -15.33
CA ALA A 372 25.70 13.15 -14.81
C ALA A 372 25.76 13.35 -13.29
N SER A 373 24.62 13.35 -12.62
CA SER A 373 24.53 13.65 -11.19
C SER A 373 24.79 12.43 -10.30
N LYS A 374 25.26 12.68 -9.07
CA LYS A 374 25.47 11.60 -8.09
C LYS A 374 24.21 10.83 -7.71
N PRO A 375 23.01 11.44 -7.57
CA PRO A 375 21.77 10.68 -7.41
C PRO A 375 21.50 9.71 -8.57
N ALA A 376 21.73 10.11 -9.84
CA ALA A 376 21.54 9.22 -10.99
C ALA A 376 22.51 8.04 -10.97
N GLU A 377 23.77 8.27 -10.57
CA GLU A 377 24.76 7.21 -10.39
C GLU A 377 24.30 6.17 -9.36
N ALA A 378 23.75 6.63 -8.21
CA ALA A 378 23.16 5.74 -7.22
C ALA A 378 22.00 4.91 -7.79
N LEU A 379 21.11 5.56 -8.55
CA LEU A 379 19.95 4.88 -9.15
C LEU A 379 20.35 3.79 -10.13
N CYS A 380 21.53 3.87 -10.78
CA CYS A 380 22.06 2.77 -11.59
C CYS A 380 22.36 1.51 -10.77
N TYR A 381 22.91 1.64 -9.56
CA TYR A 381 23.13 0.49 -8.67
C TYR A 381 21.79 -0.16 -8.26
N PHE A 382 20.79 0.66 -7.89
CA PHE A 382 19.46 0.15 -7.55
C PHE A 382 18.80 -0.54 -8.76
N ALA A 383 18.89 0.07 -9.95
CA ALA A 383 18.37 -0.52 -11.17
C ALA A 383 18.97 -1.90 -11.43
N LYS A 384 20.31 -2.01 -11.31
CA LYS A 384 20.99 -3.31 -11.47
C LYS A 384 20.56 -4.34 -10.43
N LEU A 385 20.39 -3.92 -9.18
CA LEU A 385 19.95 -4.80 -8.10
C LEU A 385 18.54 -5.35 -8.36
N PHE A 386 17.58 -4.51 -8.72
CA PHE A 386 16.21 -4.93 -9.03
C PHE A 386 16.12 -5.76 -10.32
N GLU A 387 16.93 -5.44 -11.34
CA GLU A 387 17.05 -6.25 -12.57
C GLU A 387 17.50 -7.68 -12.26
N LEU A 388 18.55 -7.83 -11.45
CA LEU A 388 19.04 -9.15 -11.02
C LEU A 388 17.97 -9.92 -10.26
N GLU A 389 17.27 -9.28 -9.33
CA GLU A 389 16.20 -9.92 -8.57
C GLU A 389 15.04 -10.38 -9.45
N HIS A 390 14.69 -9.59 -10.47
CA HIS A 390 13.70 -10.00 -11.45
C HIS A 390 14.14 -11.25 -12.23
N GLN A 391 15.43 -11.32 -12.62
CA GLN A 391 15.97 -12.52 -13.30
C GLN A 391 15.95 -13.76 -12.40
N PHE A 392 16.00 -13.58 -11.07
CA PHE A 392 16.01 -14.66 -10.10
C PHE A 392 14.60 -15.08 -9.65
N ALA A 393 13.54 -14.38 -10.03
CA ALA A 393 12.19 -14.55 -9.51
C ALA A 393 11.64 -15.98 -9.65
N ASP A 394 11.89 -16.62 -10.80
CA ASP A 394 11.38 -17.96 -11.12
C ASP A 394 12.36 -19.09 -10.73
N MET A 395 13.51 -18.75 -10.12
CA MET A 395 14.52 -19.74 -9.71
C MET A 395 14.12 -20.45 -8.42
N ALA A 396 14.57 -21.69 -8.26
CA ALA A 396 14.48 -22.41 -6.99
C ALA A 396 15.20 -21.64 -5.87
N ALA A 397 14.72 -21.76 -4.63
CA ALA A 397 15.21 -21.00 -3.49
C ALA A 397 16.73 -21.07 -3.30
N GLU A 398 17.31 -22.25 -3.42
CA GLU A 398 18.77 -22.48 -3.26
C GLU A 398 19.57 -21.82 -4.39
N GLU A 399 19.08 -21.92 -5.63
CA GLU A 399 19.73 -21.29 -6.77
C GLU A 399 19.64 -19.76 -6.64
N ARG A 400 18.47 -19.22 -6.29
CA ARG A 400 18.28 -17.78 -6.01
C ARG A 400 19.25 -17.28 -4.95
N TYR A 401 19.41 -18.01 -3.86
CA TYR A 401 20.38 -17.68 -2.81
C TYR A 401 21.81 -17.58 -3.36
N THR A 402 22.24 -18.61 -4.09
CA THR A 402 23.58 -18.65 -4.70
C THR A 402 23.79 -17.48 -5.66
N ARG A 403 22.82 -17.22 -6.56
CA ARG A 403 22.89 -16.11 -7.53
C ARG A 403 22.92 -14.74 -6.85
N ARG A 404 22.18 -14.55 -5.78
CA ARG A 404 22.26 -13.32 -4.99
C ARG A 404 23.65 -13.09 -4.42
N LEU A 405 24.31 -14.12 -3.89
CA LEU A 405 25.66 -14.00 -3.36
C LEU A 405 26.69 -13.74 -4.47
N GLU A 406 26.55 -14.36 -5.64
CA GLU A 406 27.48 -14.21 -6.75
C GLU A 406 27.33 -12.87 -7.50
N GLN A 407 26.11 -12.39 -7.70
CA GLN A 407 25.83 -11.29 -8.61
C GLN A 407 25.29 -10.02 -7.91
N ALA A 408 24.38 -10.15 -6.95
CA ALA A 408 23.80 -9.00 -6.25
C ALA A 408 24.75 -8.46 -5.17
N LYS A 409 25.40 -9.33 -4.39
CA LYS A 409 26.34 -8.91 -3.33
C LYS A 409 27.46 -8.00 -3.82
N PRO A 410 28.16 -8.25 -4.96
CA PRO A 410 29.17 -7.34 -5.47
C PRO A 410 28.62 -5.95 -5.83
N VAL A 411 27.37 -5.87 -6.34
CA VAL A 411 26.70 -4.59 -6.62
C VAL A 411 26.45 -3.81 -5.33
N LEU A 412 26.04 -4.51 -4.28
CA LEU A 412 25.81 -3.90 -2.96
C LEU A 412 27.12 -3.43 -2.33
N GLU A 413 28.19 -4.20 -2.42
CA GLU A 413 29.53 -3.81 -1.93
C GLU A 413 30.05 -2.56 -2.66
N ALA A 414 29.85 -2.48 -3.98
CA ALA A 414 30.19 -1.31 -4.76
C ALA A 414 29.36 -0.08 -4.36
N LEU A 415 28.04 -0.24 -4.18
CA LEU A 415 27.16 0.83 -3.69
C LEU A 415 27.58 1.31 -2.30
N PHE A 416 27.93 0.41 -1.40
CA PHE A 416 28.39 0.76 -0.06
C PHE A 416 29.69 1.55 -0.07
N ALA A 417 30.69 1.11 -0.85
CA ALA A 417 31.96 1.81 -1.02
C ALA A 417 31.74 3.22 -1.58
N TRP A 418 30.93 3.33 -2.64
CA TRP A 418 30.54 4.59 -3.24
C TRP A 418 29.84 5.54 -2.25
N ALA A 419 28.89 5.03 -1.47
CA ALA A 419 28.16 5.83 -0.49
C ALA A 419 29.07 6.36 0.62
N ASN A 420 29.99 5.54 1.13
CA ASN A 420 30.96 5.96 2.15
C ASN A 420 31.95 7.01 1.61
N GLU A 421 32.44 6.85 0.38
CA GLU A 421 33.33 7.85 -0.24
C GLU A 421 32.63 9.20 -0.40
N LEU A 422 31.31 9.18 -0.75
CA LEU A 422 30.56 10.41 -1.03
C LEU A 422 30.02 11.09 0.23
N LYS A 423 29.81 10.35 1.32
CA LYS A 423 29.23 10.84 2.57
C LYS A 423 29.94 12.09 3.09
N ASP A 424 31.27 12.05 3.17
CA ASP A 424 32.07 13.15 3.74
C ASP A 424 32.21 14.35 2.79
N LYS A 425 31.94 14.13 1.49
CA LYS A 425 31.99 15.15 0.43
C LYS A 425 30.61 15.81 0.20
N THR A 426 29.55 15.37 0.89
CA THR A 426 28.18 15.82 0.66
C THR A 426 27.61 16.53 1.88
N ALA A 427 26.96 17.68 1.67
CA ALA A 427 26.31 18.42 2.75
C ALA A 427 25.22 17.57 3.43
N PRO A 428 25.29 17.31 4.75
CA PRO A 428 24.38 16.36 5.43
C PRO A 428 22.89 16.72 5.33
N LYS A 429 22.58 18.01 5.19
CA LYS A 429 21.18 18.52 5.10
C LYS A 429 20.65 18.60 3.68
N SER A 430 21.48 18.39 2.65
CA SER A 430 21.04 18.30 1.26
C SER A 430 20.14 17.07 1.02
N ALA A 431 19.40 17.03 -0.07
CA ALA A 431 18.59 15.87 -0.43
C ALA A 431 19.47 14.62 -0.61
N LEU A 432 20.59 14.73 -1.30
CA LEU A 432 21.58 13.64 -1.45
C LEU A 432 22.19 13.23 -0.10
N GLY A 433 22.56 14.21 0.77
CA GLY A 433 23.11 13.90 2.10
C GLY A 433 22.12 13.11 2.97
N LYS A 434 20.84 13.45 2.91
CA LYS A 434 19.78 12.70 3.60
C LYS A 434 19.61 11.29 3.01
N ALA A 435 19.70 11.13 1.70
CA ALA A 435 19.62 9.84 1.03
C ALA A 435 20.79 8.92 1.44
N LEU A 436 22.01 9.46 1.45
CA LEU A 436 23.21 8.75 1.90
C LEU A 436 23.11 8.35 3.38
N HIS A 437 22.68 9.28 4.23
CA HIS A 437 22.49 9.00 5.66
C HIS A 437 21.48 7.86 5.87
N TYR A 438 20.31 7.92 5.22
CA TYR A 438 19.31 6.86 5.28
C TYR A 438 19.87 5.52 4.81
N LEU A 439 20.53 5.49 3.65
CA LEU A 439 21.11 4.27 3.10
C LEU A 439 22.10 3.62 4.07
N LEU A 440 23.03 4.40 4.62
CA LEU A 440 24.07 3.89 5.52
C LEU A 440 23.52 3.49 6.90
N GLU A 441 22.54 4.23 7.43
CA GLU A 441 21.86 3.89 8.70
C GLU A 441 21.05 2.58 8.55
N GLN A 442 20.36 2.41 7.40
CA GLN A 442 19.56 1.21 7.14
C GLN A 442 20.38 0.03 6.61
N TRP A 443 21.65 0.22 6.29
CA TRP A 443 22.50 -0.78 5.64
C TRP A 443 22.49 -2.15 6.30
N PRO A 444 22.61 -2.29 7.66
CA PRO A 444 22.59 -3.59 8.31
C PRO A 444 21.27 -4.35 8.12
N TYR A 445 20.15 -3.63 7.99
CA TYR A 445 18.82 -4.20 7.78
C TYR A 445 18.59 -4.55 6.30
N LEU A 446 19.09 -3.72 5.39
CA LEU A 446 18.99 -3.92 3.94
C LEU A 446 19.77 -5.17 3.50
N LEU A 447 20.97 -5.39 4.05
CA LEU A 447 21.78 -6.57 3.74
C LEU A 447 21.13 -7.90 4.14
N ARG A 448 20.22 -7.90 5.10
CA ARG A 448 19.53 -9.12 5.54
C ARG A 448 18.76 -9.81 4.42
N SER A 449 18.40 -9.09 3.36
CA SER A 449 17.80 -9.70 2.15
C SER A 449 18.69 -10.75 1.49
N LEU A 450 20.00 -10.76 1.77
CA LEU A 450 20.94 -11.79 1.32
C LEU A 450 21.03 -13.02 2.25
N GLU A 451 20.39 -13.01 3.42
CA GLU A 451 20.54 -14.07 4.42
C GLU A 451 19.55 -15.23 4.19
N ASP A 452 18.47 -15.00 3.46
CA ASP A 452 17.48 -16.03 3.14
C ASP A 452 16.88 -15.75 1.75
N SER A 453 16.75 -16.78 0.93
CA SER A 453 16.21 -16.67 -0.44
C SER A 453 14.74 -16.24 -0.53
N ARG A 454 13.97 -16.45 0.55
CA ARG A 454 12.55 -16.09 0.65
C ARG A 454 12.35 -14.60 0.88
N LEU A 455 13.38 -13.88 1.34
CA LEU A 455 13.30 -12.46 1.63
C LEU A 455 13.23 -11.65 0.33
N GLU A 456 12.27 -10.76 0.26
CA GLU A 456 12.11 -9.83 -0.86
C GLU A 456 13.04 -8.62 -0.70
N LEU A 457 13.39 -7.93 -1.80
CA LEU A 457 14.17 -6.67 -1.72
C LEU A 457 13.32 -5.50 -1.20
N SER A 458 12.00 -5.59 -1.29
CA SER A 458 11.12 -4.48 -0.95
C SER A 458 9.98 -4.88 -0.03
N ASN A 459 9.44 -3.89 0.68
CA ASN A 459 8.22 -4.03 1.47
C ASN A 459 6.95 -3.67 0.67
N ASN A 460 7.03 -3.63 -0.66
CA ASN A 460 5.92 -3.21 -1.53
C ASN A 460 4.67 -4.07 -1.34
N ARG A 461 4.83 -5.33 -0.90
CA ARG A 461 3.72 -6.23 -0.60
C ARG A 461 2.85 -5.68 0.53
N ALA A 462 3.43 -5.21 1.64
CA ALA A 462 2.68 -4.53 2.70
C ALA A 462 2.12 -3.18 2.24
N GLU A 463 2.90 -2.41 1.46
CA GLU A 463 2.44 -1.13 0.91
C GLU A 463 1.21 -1.29 0.00
N ARG A 464 1.16 -2.33 -0.84
CA ARG A 464 -0.03 -2.65 -1.64
C ARG A 464 -1.21 -3.03 -0.78
N SER A 465 -0.99 -3.84 0.25
CA SER A 465 -2.07 -4.30 1.14
C SER A 465 -2.62 -3.19 2.05
N ILE A 466 -1.84 -2.17 2.42
CA ILE A 466 -2.34 -1.05 3.23
C ILE A 466 -3.10 0.00 2.38
N LYS A 467 -2.88 0.01 1.06
CA LYS A 467 -3.48 0.97 0.12
C LYS A 467 -5.02 1.02 0.16
N PRO A 468 -5.77 -0.10 0.20
CA PRO A 468 -7.23 -0.07 0.32
C PRO A 468 -7.72 0.73 1.53
N PHE A 469 -7.08 0.57 2.69
CA PHE A 469 -7.40 1.36 3.87
C PHE A 469 -7.10 2.86 3.66
N VAL A 470 -5.97 3.20 3.07
CA VAL A 470 -5.58 4.58 2.79
C VAL A 470 -6.56 5.25 1.82
N MET A 471 -7.02 4.52 0.80
CA MET A 471 -8.04 4.99 -0.15
C MET A 471 -9.40 5.18 0.53
N GLY A 472 -9.84 4.20 1.32
CA GLY A 472 -11.08 4.28 2.09
C GLY A 472 -11.07 5.47 3.05
N ARG A 473 -9.96 5.70 3.75
CA ARG A 473 -9.80 6.84 4.66
C ARG A 473 -10.03 8.19 3.97
N LYS A 474 -9.64 8.35 2.72
CA LYS A 474 -9.91 9.59 1.97
C LYS A 474 -11.40 9.84 1.73
N ASN A 475 -12.24 8.79 1.72
CA ASN A 475 -13.68 8.89 1.53
C ASN A 475 -14.44 9.08 2.85
N TRP A 476 -14.12 8.28 3.90
CA TRP A 476 -14.82 8.34 5.18
C TRP A 476 -14.10 9.18 6.25
N LEU A 477 -12.89 9.66 5.99
CA LEU A 477 -12.06 10.63 6.70
C LEU A 477 -11.56 10.17 8.09
N PHE A 478 -12.45 9.66 8.96
CA PHE A 478 -12.14 9.32 10.35
C PHE A 478 -12.99 8.14 10.85
N ALA A 479 -12.56 7.50 11.91
CA ALA A 479 -13.39 6.65 12.75
C ALA A 479 -13.98 7.46 13.92
N ASN A 480 -15.24 7.22 14.29
CA ASN A 480 -15.86 7.95 15.38
C ASN A 480 -15.31 7.50 16.75
N THR A 481 -15.12 6.19 16.91
CA THR A 481 -14.71 5.56 18.18
C THR A 481 -13.59 4.54 17.96
N PRO A 482 -12.81 4.21 19.02
CA PRO A 482 -11.86 3.10 18.98
C PRO A 482 -12.49 1.76 18.62
N ALA A 483 -13.71 1.48 19.10
CA ALA A 483 -14.44 0.26 18.74
C ALA A 483 -14.71 0.20 17.24
N GLY A 484 -15.18 1.30 16.61
CA GLY A 484 -15.36 1.39 15.18
C GLY A 484 -14.06 1.23 14.38
N ALA A 485 -12.94 1.74 14.90
CA ALA A 485 -11.61 1.58 14.28
C ALA A 485 -11.14 0.10 14.34
N ARG A 486 -11.32 -0.57 15.50
CA ARG A 486 -11.00 -2.01 15.65
C ARG A 486 -11.87 -2.87 14.74
N SER A 487 -13.18 -2.62 14.73
CA SER A 487 -14.09 -3.37 13.84
C SER A 487 -13.76 -3.16 12.37
N GLY A 488 -13.33 -1.94 12.00
CA GLY A 488 -12.82 -1.66 10.67
C GLY A 488 -11.56 -2.47 10.34
N ALA A 489 -10.64 -2.61 11.30
CA ALA A 489 -9.43 -3.42 11.14
C ALA A 489 -9.79 -4.89 10.88
N VAL A 490 -10.70 -5.48 11.66
CA VAL A 490 -11.16 -6.87 11.49
C VAL A 490 -11.79 -7.08 10.11
N ILE A 491 -12.72 -6.20 9.70
CA ILE A 491 -13.41 -6.35 8.41
C ILE A 491 -12.41 -6.20 7.24
N TYR A 492 -11.51 -5.19 7.28
CA TYR A 492 -10.46 -5.06 6.27
C TYR A 492 -9.56 -6.30 6.20
N SER A 493 -9.21 -6.87 7.34
CA SER A 493 -8.37 -8.08 7.40
C SER A 493 -8.99 -9.26 6.66
N LEU A 494 -10.26 -9.53 6.93
CA LEU A 494 -10.95 -10.65 6.29
C LEU A 494 -11.18 -10.39 4.79
N ILE A 495 -11.55 -9.17 4.41
CA ILE A 495 -11.74 -8.77 3.02
C ILE A 495 -10.44 -8.87 2.22
N GLU A 496 -9.34 -8.29 2.73
CA GLU A 496 -8.08 -8.28 1.99
C GLU A 496 -7.42 -9.66 1.98
N THR A 497 -7.58 -10.47 3.04
CA THR A 497 -7.16 -11.88 3.02
C THR A 497 -7.97 -12.67 1.98
N ALA A 498 -9.29 -12.50 1.92
CA ALA A 498 -10.14 -13.17 0.94
C ALA A 498 -9.74 -12.79 -0.51
N LYS A 499 -9.51 -11.50 -0.76
CA LYS A 499 -9.06 -11.00 -2.08
C LYS A 499 -7.70 -11.56 -2.49
N ASP A 500 -6.76 -11.66 -1.55
CA ASP A 500 -5.40 -12.13 -1.82
C ASP A 500 -5.37 -13.61 -2.27
N ILE A 501 -6.41 -14.39 -1.93
CA ILE A 501 -6.60 -15.78 -2.38
C ILE A 501 -7.67 -15.94 -3.46
N GLY A 502 -8.11 -14.85 -4.09
CA GLY A 502 -9.03 -14.89 -5.23
C GLY A 502 -10.50 -15.07 -4.91
N LEU A 503 -10.91 -14.80 -3.65
CA LEU A 503 -12.33 -14.85 -3.28
C LEU A 503 -13.02 -13.51 -3.52
N ASP A 504 -14.31 -13.58 -3.87
CA ASP A 504 -15.20 -12.42 -3.86
C ASP A 504 -15.56 -12.05 -2.41
N PRO A 505 -15.26 -10.82 -1.94
CA PRO A 505 -15.49 -10.42 -0.55
C PRO A 505 -16.95 -10.54 -0.08
N TYR A 506 -17.91 -10.26 -0.97
CA TYR A 506 -19.33 -10.38 -0.63
C TYR A 506 -19.72 -11.83 -0.40
N ARG A 507 -19.34 -12.72 -1.33
CA ARG A 507 -19.66 -14.15 -1.24
C ARG A 507 -19.02 -14.79 -0.03
N TYR A 508 -17.76 -14.44 0.25
CA TYR A 508 -17.06 -14.92 1.44
C TYR A 508 -17.74 -14.46 2.73
N LEU A 509 -18.01 -13.16 2.90
CA LEU A 509 -18.67 -12.64 4.09
C LEU A 509 -20.09 -13.19 4.23
N LEU A 510 -20.85 -13.32 3.13
CA LEU A 510 -22.17 -13.94 3.14
C LEU A 510 -22.11 -15.38 3.63
N TRP A 511 -21.18 -16.17 3.10
CA TRP A 511 -20.98 -17.55 3.53
C TRP A 511 -20.64 -17.64 5.02
N VAL A 512 -19.69 -16.87 5.50
CA VAL A 512 -19.30 -16.81 6.91
C VAL A 512 -20.50 -16.47 7.78
N LEU A 513 -21.19 -15.36 7.52
CA LEU A 513 -22.30 -14.87 8.33
C LEU A 513 -23.53 -15.79 8.30
N HIS A 514 -23.67 -16.59 7.25
CA HIS A 514 -24.71 -17.60 7.17
C HIS A 514 -24.35 -18.88 7.95
N THR A 515 -23.09 -19.30 7.86
CA THR A 515 -22.64 -20.61 8.38
C THR A 515 -22.19 -20.54 9.84
N ALA A 516 -21.57 -19.43 10.27
CA ALA A 516 -21.01 -19.29 11.61
C ALA A 516 -22.02 -19.47 12.75
N PRO A 517 -23.26 -18.92 12.67
CA PRO A 517 -24.25 -19.09 13.76
C PRO A 517 -24.63 -20.54 14.06
N GLU A 518 -24.68 -21.38 13.03
CA GLU A 518 -24.99 -22.81 13.17
C GLU A 518 -23.76 -23.58 13.68
N LEU A 519 -22.59 -23.35 13.08
CA LEU A 519 -21.35 -24.01 13.50
C LEU A 519 -20.98 -23.71 14.95
N ALA A 520 -21.20 -22.47 15.42
CA ALA A 520 -20.88 -22.06 16.78
C ALA A 520 -21.74 -22.79 17.85
N GLN A 521 -22.93 -23.28 17.48
CA GLN A 521 -23.74 -24.12 18.38
C GLN A 521 -23.22 -25.55 18.49
N GLN A 522 -22.48 -26.01 17.46
CA GLN A 522 -22.04 -27.40 17.33
C GLN A 522 -20.56 -27.58 17.77
N ASP A 523 -19.72 -26.55 17.58
CA ASP A 523 -18.28 -26.66 17.79
C ASP A 523 -17.70 -25.34 18.30
N SER A 524 -16.99 -25.38 19.42
CA SER A 524 -16.29 -24.22 19.97
C SER A 524 -15.12 -23.73 19.10
N ALA A 525 -14.56 -24.58 18.24
CA ALA A 525 -13.49 -24.24 17.30
C ALA A 525 -14.02 -23.86 15.90
N TRP A 526 -15.29 -23.50 15.80
CA TRP A 526 -15.97 -23.17 14.55
C TRP A 526 -15.24 -22.15 13.68
N ALA A 527 -14.58 -21.16 14.30
CA ALA A 527 -13.87 -20.09 13.58
C ALA A 527 -12.72 -20.60 12.71
N GLU A 528 -12.10 -21.72 13.10
CA GLU A 528 -11.05 -22.37 12.32
C GLU A 528 -11.59 -22.97 11.02
N LYS A 529 -12.88 -23.32 10.96
CA LYS A 529 -13.55 -23.95 9.81
C LYS A 529 -14.04 -22.97 8.75
N VAL A 530 -14.04 -21.67 9.05
CA VAL A 530 -14.57 -20.62 8.16
C VAL A 530 -13.52 -19.56 7.80
N THR A 531 -12.24 -19.89 7.95
CA THR A 531 -11.15 -19.03 7.47
C THR A 531 -11.20 -18.90 5.94
N PRO A 532 -10.67 -17.82 5.37
CA PRO A 532 -10.71 -17.62 3.91
C PRO A 532 -10.12 -18.78 3.10
N SER A 533 -9.05 -19.42 3.58
CA SER A 533 -8.42 -20.58 2.92
C SER A 533 -9.31 -21.82 2.83
N LEU A 534 -10.35 -21.92 3.66
CA LEU A 534 -11.30 -23.02 3.68
C LEU A 534 -12.66 -22.68 3.04
N ALA A 535 -12.76 -21.48 2.45
CA ALA A 535 -13.98 -21.05 1.78
C ALA A 535 -14.30 -21.95 0.57
N PRO A 536 -15.58 -22.31 0.35
CA PRO A 536 -15.97 -23.14 -0.80
C PRO A 536 -15.77 -22.39 -2.12
N ASP A 537 -15.67 -23.15 -3.22
CA ASP A 537 -15.47 -22.60 -4.57
C ASP A 537 -16.56 -21.61 -4.99
N THR A 538 -17.75 -21.70 -4.41
CA THR A 538 -18.83 -20.73 -4.64
C THR A 538 -18.47 -19.31 -4.18
N CYS A 539 -17.46 -19.17 -3.33
CA CYS A 539 -16.94 -17.87 -2.91
C CYS A 539 -15.90 -17.29 -3.86
N LYS A 540 -15.39 -18.05 -4.84
CA LYS A 540 -14.42 -17.57 -5.83
C LYS A 540 -15.04 -16.54 -6.77
N ILE A 541 -14.20 -15.66 -7.30
CA ILE A 541 -14.56 -14.75 -8.38
C ILE A 541 -14.83 -15.61 -9.61
N PRO A 542 -15.97 -15.46 -10.32
CA PRO A 542 -16.21 -16.16 -11.57
C PRO A 542 -15.12 -15.83 -12.60
N GLU A 543 -14.63 -16.84 -13.28
CA GLU A 543 -13.68 -16.69 -14.39
C GLU A 543 -14.28 -15.94 -15.58
#